data_e58b07ba896aa447b8c4ed30c9b1cb24
#
_entry.id   e58b07ba896aa447b8c4ed30c9b1cb24
#
_cell.length_a   1.000
_cell.length_b   1.000
_cell.length_c   1.000
_cell.angle_alpha   90.00
_cell.angle_beta   90.00
_cell.angle_gamma   90.00
#
_symmetry.space_group_name_H-M   'P 1'
#
loop_
_entity.id
_entity.type
_entity.pdbx_description
1 polymer ?
#
loop_
_entity_poly.entity_id
_entity_poly.type
_entity_poly.pdbx_seq_one_letter_code
_entity_poly.pdbx_strand_id
1 'polypeptide(L)'
;MALPVHESIHHGVGRRLEVRQLFARDRRLADEAPLVFIEIGAAGQLRAECAAGQLVCPVPACPDPRLITRGGSRRDHFAHRHLADASTPAPERWYHVCAKHLLGDWARRSYPEARVQVDHKAVDNGQIPDVLVAFPDGRRFAFEVQYAPLTIDAWRARHAGYRAQGIVDIWLFGHIPPHLRAAHGHPGQSNRFVFSHLLEAVELAGCVVRWIDPDARAIRTPLHAVGWRRLRSGSGAWLLVEAPPEPLEACSLDMDGLRTPADAAQAAVRAEHLAELGREVAHRVVRAQQVDEHRRAVAAYAQRRRSALEAAWEAYRRARFRDPNDVPSIIASRGAEDERIDNYLPAHWHALLFEQVIQGRIGTSFTYARAVAPFLSEPRARPRAVYRALSAYLERLRRAGYVDYRTDAAGYIGGRIQVLADTKHPPERGRPANSS
;
A
#
# COMPACT_ATOMS: atom_id res chain seq x y z
N MET A 1 -29.83 11.88 40.43
CA MET A 1 -30.42 10.80 39.65
C MET A 1 -29.39 10.39 38.64
N ALA A 2 -28.65 9.28 38.90
CA ALA A 2 -27.56 8.83 38.07
C ALA A 2 -28.14 8.21 36.79
N LEU A 3 -27.68 8.67 35.63
CA LEU A 3 -27.96 8.03 34.34
C LEU A 3 -27.34 6.64 34.32
N PRO A 4 -28.01 5.62 33.75
CA PRO A 4 -27.46 4.28 33.65
C PRO A 4 -26.19 4.31 32.79
N VAL A 5 -25.13 3.77 33.35
CA VAL A 5 -23.87 3.52 32.66
C VAL A 5 -24.16 2.55 31.51
N HIS A 6 -24.12 3.03 30.27
CA HIS A 6 -24.17 2.20 29.09
C HIS A 6 -22.98 1.23 29.16
N GLU A 7 -23.25 -0.03 29.37
CA GLU A 7 -22.26 -1.09 29.19
C GLU A 7 -21.68 -0.99 27.78
N SER A 8 -20.43 -0.54 27.72
CA SER A 8 -19.64 -0.59 26.49
C SER A 8 -19.59 -2.04 26.04
N ILE A 9 -20.24 -2.36 24.93
CA ILE A 9 -20.14 -3.66 24.30
C ILE A 9 -18.69 -3.82 23.86
N HIS A 10 -17.90 -4.51 24.70
CA HIS A 10 -16.55 -4.94 24.37
C HIS A 10 -16.63 -5.94 23.22
N HIS A 11 -16.38 -5.48 22.00
CA HIS A 11 -16.13 -6.39 20.89
C HIS A 11 -14.75 -7.00 21.06
N GLY A 12 -14.72 -8.20 21.67
CA GLY A 12 -13.53 -9.02 21.77
C GLY A 12 -12.95 -9.31 20.39
N VAL A 13 -11.66 -9.12 20.30
CA VAL A 13 -10.82 -9.43 19.13
C VAL A 13 -11.06 -10.88 18.71
N GLY A 14 -11.51 -11.09 17.45
CA GLY A 14 -11.70 -12.43 16.86
C GLY A 14 -13.12 -12.79 16.42
N ARG A 15 -14.17 -12.04 16.80
CA ARG A 15 -15.50 -12.20 16.20
C ARG A 15 -15.60 -11.27 14.98
N ARG A 16 -16.09 -11.79 13.84
CA ARG A 16 -16.60 -10.96 12.74
C ARG A 16 -17.48 -9.89 13.35
N LEU A 17 -17.20 -8.61 13.08
CA LEU A 17 -18.09 -7.51 13.44
C LEU A 17 -19.48 -7.88 12.93
N GLU A 18 -20.38 -8.23 13.84
CA GLU A 18 -21.79 -8.49 13.50
C GLU A 18 -22.42 -7.13 13.22
N VAL A 19 -22.24 -6.66 11.99
CA VAL A 19 -22.82 -5.41 11.52
C VAL A 19 -24.32 -5.59 11.45
N ARG A 20 -25.06 -4.82 12.24
CA ARG A 20 -26.53 -4.87 12.31
C ARG A 20 -27.09 -3.56 11.82
N GLN A 21 -28.08 -3.62 10.95
CA GLN A 21 -28.76 -2.42 10.45
C GLN A 21 -29.67 -1.87 11.53
N LEU A 22 -29.37 -0.70 12.07
CA LEU A 22 -30.15 -0.05 13.12
C LEU A 22 -31.08 1.06 12.61
N PHE A 23 -31.01 1.40 11.32
CA PHE A 23 -31.78 2.47 10.71
C PHE A 23 -32.66 1.96 9.57
N ALA A 24 -33.82 2.57 9.41
CA ALA A 24 -34.71 2.38 8.28
C ALA A 24 -35.21 3.75 7.78
N ARG A 25 -35.59 3.83 6.51
CA ARG A 25 -36.29 4.98 5.96
C ARG A 25 -37.80 4.74 6.01
N ASP A 26 -38.52 5.73 6.47
CA ASP A 26 -39.98 5.72 6.38
C ASP A 26 -40.43 6.27 5.02
N ARG A 27 -41.00 5.39 4.18
CA ARG A 27 -41.47 5.76 2.84
C ARG A 27 -42.62 6.73 2.79
N ARG A 28 -43.30 6.95 3.91
CA ARG A 28 -44.40 7.91 4.03
C ARG A 28 -43.92 9.36 4.13
N LEU A 29 -42.64 9.54 4.46
CA LEU A 29 -42.00 10.83 4.61
C LEU A 29 -41.14 11.16 3.39
N ALA A 30 -40.76 12.43 3.27
CA ALA A 30 -39.83 12.91 2.25
C ALA A 30 -38.46 12.19 2.37
N ASP A 31 -37.70 12.13 1.29
CA ASP A 31 -36.41 11.41 1.25
C ASP A 31 -35.39 12.01 2.23
N GLU A 32 -35.49 13.30 2.53
CA GLU A 32 -34.63 14.03 3.49
C GLU A 32 -35.11 13.91 4.95
N ALA A 33 -36.22 13.23 5.19
CA ALA A 33 -36.71 13.05 6.55
C ALA A 33 -35.75 12.19 7.40
N PRO A 34 -35.77 12.39 8.74
CA PRO A 34 -34.97 11.59 9.65
C PRO A 34 -35.19 10.10 9.47
N LEU A 35 -34.10 9.32 9.52
CA LEU A 35 -34.20 7.86 9.55
C LEU A 35 -34.80 7.38 10.88
N VAL A 36 -35.59 6.32 10.80
CA VAL A 36 -36.12 5.62 11.96
C VAL A 36 -35.03 4.75 12.56
N PHE A 37 -34.64 5.04 13.80
CA PHE A 37 -33.69 4.26 14.56
C PHE A 37 -34.41 3.23 15.43
N ILE A 38 -33.92 1.96 15.42
CA ILE A 38 -34.49 0.90 16.26
C ILE A 38 -33.76 0.85 17.60
N GLU A 39 -34.47 1.24 18.66
CA GLU A 39 -33.97 1.16 20.03
C GLU A 39 -34.06 -0.28 20.57
N ILE A 40 -33.32 -0.56 21.65
CA ILE A 40 -33.37 -1.87 22.32
C ILE A 40 -34.78 -2.07 22.86
N GLY A 41 -35.39 -3.21 22.54
CA GLY A 41 -36.77 -3.53 22.92
C GLY A 41 -37.84 -3.07 21.92
N ALA A 42 -37.46 -2.32 20.86
CA ALA A 42 -38.42 -1.76 19.91
C ALA A 42 -38.77 -2.66 18.71
N ALA A 43 -38.10 -3.81 18.55
CA ALA A 43 -38.34 -4.69 17.39
C ALA A 43 -39.80 -5.12 17.23
N GLY A 44 -40.50 -5.35 18.34
CA GLY A 44 -41.92 -5.70 18.33
C GLY A 44 -42.81 -4.56 17.83
N GLN A 45 -42.52 -3.33 18.22
CA GLN A 45 -43.27 -2.13 17.88
C GLN A 45 -43.20 -1.79 16.39
N LEU A 46 -42.01 -1.93 15.78
CA LEU A 46 -41.76 -1.60 14.39
C LEU A 46 -42.09 -2.76 13.40
N ARG A 47 -42.47 -3.90 13.91
CA ARG A 47 -42.75 -5.11 13.09
C ARG A 47 -43.88 -4.91 12.09
N ALA A 48 -44.97 -4.29 12.53
CA ALA A 48 -46.14 -4.05 11.68
C ALA A 48 -45.81 -3.09 10.53
N GLU A 49 -45.03 -2.03 10.79
CA GLU A 49 -44.62 -1.06 9.79
C GLU A 49 -43.64 -1.66 8.76
N CYS A 50 -42.73 -2.52 9.19
CA CYS A 50 -41.87 -3.29 8.29
C CYS A 50 -42.71 -4.26 7.42
N ALA A 51 -43.66 -4.97 8.01
CA ALA A 51 -44.56 -5.89 7.30
C ALA A 51 -45.41 -5.17 6.25
N ALA A 52 -45.89 -3.97 6.56
CA ALA A 52 -46.63 -3.10 5.64
C ALA A 52 -45.73 -2.44 4.56
N GLY A 53 -44.40 -2.65 4.61
CA GLY A 53 -43.44 -2.06 3.66
C GLY A 53 -43.28 -0.53 3.83
N GLN A 54 -43.65 0.00 4.97
CA GLN A 54 -43.50 1.41 5.29
C GLN A 54 -42.06 1.77 5.65
N LEU A 55 -41.38 0.86 6.40
CA LEU A 55 -39.97 0.98 6.74
C LEU A 55 -39.12 0.15 5.77
N VAL A 56 -38.19 0.81 5.12
CA VAL A 56 -37.35 0.23 4.06
C VAL A 56 -35.87 0.51 4.27
N CYS A 57 -35.02 -0.23 3.58
CA CYS A 57 -33.58 0.02 3.55
C CYS A 57 -33.29 1.43 3.03
N PRO A 58 -32.48 2.24 3.73
CA PRO A 58 -32.16 3.58 3.31
C PRO A 58 -31.14 3.67 2.17
N VAL A 59 -30.49 2.55 1.81
CA VAL A 59 -29.45 2.55 0.75
C VAL A 59 -30.11 2.72 -0.61
N PRO A 60 -29.72 3.72 -1.42
CA PRO A 60 -30.21 3.91 -2.77
C PRO A 60 -29.94 2.67 -3.64
N ALA A 61 -30.89 2.32 -4.49
CA ALA A 61 -30.83 1.16 -5.38
C ALA A 61 -30.60 -0.19 -4.65
N CYS A 62 -31.06 -0.32 -3.41
CA CYS A 62 -31.11 -1.61 -2.74
C CYS A 62 -32.01 -2.57 -3.54
N PRO A 63 -31.53 -3.75 -3.94
CA PRO A 63 -32.28 -4.66 -4.82
C PRO A 63 -33.57 -5.24 -4.17
N ASP A 64 -33.60 -5.40 -2.85
CA ASP A 64 -34.84 -5.65 -2.10
C ASP A 64 -34.85 -4.78 -0.83
N PRO A 65 -35.46 -3.60 -0.88
CA PRO A 65 -35.45 -2.67 0.23
C PRO A 65 -36.35 -3.08 1.40
N ARG A 66 -37.12 -4.14 1.29
CA ARG A 66 -38.04 -4.59 2.34
C ARG A 66 -37.29 -5.10 3.55
N LEU A 67 -37.68 -4.60 4.71
CA LEU A 67 -37.05 -4.92 5.99
C LEU A 67 -38.02 -5.75 6.86
N ILE A 68 -37.40 -6.51 7.74
CA ILE A 68 -38.04 -7.13 8.91
C ILE A 68 -37.32 -6.69 10.17
N THR A 69 -37.96 -6.74 11.33
CA THR A 69 -37.29 -6.53 12.60
C THR A 69 -36.86 -7.87 13.20
N ARG A 70 -35.68 -7.90 13.80
CA ARG A 70 -35.14 -9.00 14.58
C ARG A 70 -34.71 -8.51 15.95
N GLY A 71 -34.92 -9.33 16.99
CA GLY A 71 -34.57 -8.99 18.39
C GLY A 71 -34.60 -10.25 19.26
N GLY A 72 -34.74 -10.11 20.56
CA GLY A 72 -34.76 -11.19 21.56
C GLY A 72 -33.46 -11.24 22.35
N SER A 73 -32.71 -12.35 22.29
CA SER A 73 -31.38 -12.46 22.95
C SER A 73 -30.28 -11.61 22.32
N ARG A 74 -30.55 -10.96 21.18
CA ARG A 74 -29.64 -10.09 20.45
C ARG A 74 -30.21 -8.68 20.43
N ARG A 75 -29.34 -7.68 20.24
CA ARG A 75 -29.75 -6.29 20.01
C ARG A 75 -30.76 -6.22 18.87
N ASP A 76 -31.86 -5.49 19.09
CA ASP A 76 -32.87 -5.26 18.08
C ASP A 76 -32.27 -4.58 16.85
N HIS A 77 -32.63 -5.05 15.65
CA HIS A 77 -32.11 -4.57 14.39
C HIS A 77 -33.09 -4.83 13.23
N PHE A 78 -32.90 -4.08 12.15
CA PHE A 78 -33.53 -4.36 10.88
C PHE A 78 -32.71 -5.40 10.10
N ALA A 79 -33.39 -6.23 9.31
CA ALA A 79 -32.77 -7.18 8.40
C ALA A 79 -33.55 -7.22 7.08
N HIS A 80 -32.89 -7.48 5.97
CA HIS A 80 -33.55 -7.69 4.70
C HIS A 80 -34.32 -9.01 4.71
N ARG A 81 -35.52 -9.02 4.09
CA ARG A 81 -36.42 -10.18 4.15
C ARG A 81 -35.94 -11.36 3.31
N HIS A 82 -35.42 -11.10 2.12
CA HIS A 82 -35.12 -12.12 1.11
C HIS A 82 -33.70 -12.03 0.51
N LEU A 83 -32.89 -11.06 0.89
CA LEU A 83 -31.54 -10.97 0.34
C LEU A 83 -30.66 -12.08 0.91
N ALA A 84 -30.04 -12.86 0.03
CA ALA A 84 -28.87 -13.64 0.39
C ALA A 84 -27.74 -12.70 0.81
N ASP A 85 -26.84 -13.14 1.69
CA ASP A 85 -25.74 -12.32 2.24
C ASP A 85 -24.93 -11.56 1.18
N ALA A 86 -24.73 -12.18 0.00
CA ALA A 86 -24.00 -11.57 -1.13
C ALA A 86 -24.74 -10.40 -1.82
N SER A 87 -26.05 -10.26 -1.61
CA SER A 87 -26.86 -9.19 -2.23
C SER A 87 -27.19 -8.07 -1.26
N THR A 88 -26.84 -8.21 0.01
CA THR A 88 -27.00 -7.15 1.02
C THR A 88 -26.00 -6.03 0.73
N PRO A 89 -26.43 -4.74 0.79
CA PRO A 89 -25.48 -3.62 0.62
C PRO A 89 -24.30 -3.75 1.58
N ALA A 90 -23.09 -3.51 1.07
CA ALA A 90 -21.89 -3.55 1.90
C ALA A 90 -22.03 -2.60 3.10
N PRO A 91 -21.52 -2.99 4.30
CA PRO A 91 -21.63 -2.17 5.51
C PRO A 91 -21.19 -0.74 5.33
N GLU A 92 -20.12 -0.52 4.56
CA GLU A 92 -19.59 0.83 4.28
C GLU A 92 -20.63 1.72 3.61
N ARG A 93 -21.38 1.19 2.62
CA ARG A 93 -22.44 1.94 1.93
C ARG A 93 -23.59 2.29 2.86
N TRP A 94 -23.96 1.35 3.68
CA TRP A 94 -25.03 1.53 4.63
C TRP A 94 -24.67 2.55 5.73
N TYR A 95 -23.51 2.43 6.34
CA TYR A 95 -23.03 3.38 7.34
C TYR A 95 -22.83 4.77 6.76
N HIS A 96 -22.37 4.89 5.51
CA HIS A 96 -22.22 6.17 4.83
C HIS A 96 -23.59 6.89 4.73
N VAL A 97 -24.64 6.22 4.26
CA VAL A 97 -25.99 6.78 4.17
C VAL A 97 -26.50 7.19 5.55
N CYS A 98 -26.38 6.29 6.54
CA CYS A 98 -26.83 6.57 7.90
C CYS A 98 -26.12 7.78 8.51
N ALA A 99 -24.81 7.89 8.35
CA ALA A 99 -24.04 9.00 8.87
C ALA A 99 -24.46 10.35 8.25
N LYS A 100 -24.71 10.40 6.94
CA LYS A 100 -25.19 11.62 6.27
C LYS A 100 -26.55 12.07 6.81
N HIS A 101 -27.50 11.17 6.92
CA HIS A 101 -28.80 11.50 7.50
C HIS A 101 -28.69 11.95 8.96
N LEU A 102 -27.89 11.25 9.78
CA LEU A 102 -27.66 11.59 11.18
C LEU A 102 -27.07 13.01 11.32
N LEU A 103 -26.10 13.34 10.48
CA LEU A 103 -25.47 14.68 10.45
C LEU A 103 -26.45 15.76 9.96
N GLY A 104 -27.21 15.46 8.90
CA GLY A 104 -28.22 16.39 8.37
C GLY A 104 -29.29 16.70 9.42
N ASP A 105 -29.78 15.68 10.12
CA ASP A 105 -30.79 15.85 11.20
C ASP A 105 -30.23 16.57 12.40
N TRP A 106 -29.02 16.26 12.81
CA TRP A 106 -28.32 16.99 13.86
C TRP A 106 -28.17 18.48 13.50
N ALA A 107 -27.71 18.78 12.30
CA ALA A 107 -27.48 20.13 11.84
C ALA A 107 -28.81 20.94 11.79
N ARG A 108 -29.90 20.33 11.28
CA ARG A 108 -31.24 21.00 11.25
C ARG A 108 -31.78 21.29 12.63
N ARG A 109 -31.57 20.38 13.59
CA ARG A 109 -32.02 20.61 14.98
C ARG A 109 -31.16 21.64 15.71
N SER A 110 -29.85 21.58 15.52
CA SER A 110 -28.91 22.47 16.24
C SER A 110 -28.84 23.86 15.64
N TYR A 111 -29.13 24.01 14.34
CA TYR A 111 -29.01 25.27 13.60
C TYR A 111 -30.24 25.49 12.70
N PRO A 112 -31.42 25.78 13.28
CA PRO A 112 -32.65 25.94 12.51
C PRO A 112 -32.60 27.13 11.52
N GLU A 113 -31.68 28.08 11.72
CA GLU A 113 -31.43 29.23 10.84
C GLU A 113 -30.59 28.85 9.61
N ALA A 114 -29.87 27.72 9.64
CA ALA A 114 -28.99 27.30 8.56
C ALA A 114 -29.75 26.50 7.51
N ARG A 115 -29.36 26.66 6.26
CA ARG A 115 -29.80 25.80 5.17
C ARG A 115 -28.96 24.54 5.18
N VAL A 116 -29.58 23.37 5.42
CA VAL A 116 -28.93 22.05 5.46
C VAL A 116 -29.34 21.23 4.21
N GLN A 117 -28.36 20.77 3.45
CA GLN A 117 -28.56 20.00 2.22
C GLN A 117 -27.72 18.72 2.27
N VAL A 118 -28.35 17.59 1.94
CA VAL A 118 -27.70 16.26 1.87
C VAL A 118 -27.58 15.85 0.40
N ASP A 119 -26.40 15.38 -0.02
CA ASP A 119 -26.11 14.97 -1.41
C ASP A 119 -26.46 16.01 -2.49
N HIS A 120 -26.37 17.28 -2.16
CA HIS A 120 -26.79 18.34 -3.06
C HIS A 120 -25.61 18.98 -3.79
N LYS A 121 -25.75 19.18 -5.10
CA LYS A 121 -24.80 19.85 -5.97
C LYS A 121 -24.79 21.36 -5.68
N ALA A 122 -24.10 21.74 -4.62
CA ALA A 122 -24.18 23.08 -4.05
C ALA A 122 -22.89 23.90 -4.15
N VAL A 123 -21.85 23.37 -4.84
CA VAL A 123 -20.56 24.02 -4.93
C VAL A 123 -20.15 24.23 -6.40
N ASP A 124 -19.60 25.41 -6.69
CA ASP A 124 -19.34 25.87 -8.07
C ASP A 124 -18.30 25.01 -8.82
N ASN A 125 -17.41 24.32 -8.11
CA ASN A 125 -16.38 23.47 -8.69
C ASN A 125 -16.86 22.03 -9.03
N GLY A 126 -18.16 21.76 -8.90
CA GLY A 126 -18.76 20.46 -9.18
C GLY A 126 -18.59 19.39 -8.10
N GLN A 127 -17.97 19.72 -6.95
CA GLN A 127 -17.94 18.83 -5.78
C GLN A 127 -19.34 18.73 -5.16
N ILE A 128 -19.66 17.57 -4.63
CA ILE A 128 -20.91 17.30 -3.93
C ILE A 128 -20.53 16.92 -2.50
N PRO A 129 -20.71 17.80 -1.50
CA PRO A 129 -20.53 17.44 -0.10
C PRO A 129 -21.62 16.46 0.33
N ASP A 130 -21.28 15.53 1.22
CA ASP A 130 -22.28 14.62 1.80
C ASP A 130 -23.35 15.37 2.59
N VAL A 131 -22.95 16.39 3.37
CA VAL A 131 -23.86 17.35 3.99
C VAL A 131 -23.26 18.75 3.91
N LEU A 132 -24.04 19.69 3.37
CA LEU A 132 -23.70 21.13 3.35
C LEU A 132 -24.55 21.88 4.36
N VAL A 133 -23.91 22.64 5.24
CA VAL A 133 -24.57 23.55 6.18
C VAL A 133 -24.17 24.98 5.82
N ALA A 134 -25.13 25.80 5.41
CA ALA A 134 -24.91 27.17 4.99
C ALA A 134 -25.68 28.14 5.91
N PHE A 135 -24.96 29.00 6.59
CA PHE A 135 -25.51 29.99 7.50
C PHE A 135 -25.89 31.31 6.78
N PRO A 136 -26.86 32.08 7.31
CA PRO A 136 -27.23 33.36 6.71
C PRO A 136 -26.09 34.40 6.70
N ASP A 137 -25.12 34.28 7.61
CA ASP A 137 -23.93 35.14 7.70
C ASP A 137 -22.84 34.81 6.65
N GLY A 138 -23.08 33.83 5.79
CA GLY A 138 -22.19 33.41 4.72
C GLY A 138 -21.22 32.29 5.09
N ARG A 139 -21.17 31.85 6.35
CA ARG A 139 -20.38 30.67 6.75
C ARG A 139 -20.96 29.42 6.09
N ARG A 140 -20.07 28.59 5.58
CA ARG A 140 -20.43 27.30 4.92
C ARG A 140 -19.54 26.18 5.44
N PHE A 141 -20.16 25.05 5.78
CA PHE A 141 -19.48 23.85 6.27
C PHE A 141 -19.87 22.66 5.38
N ALA A 142 -18.87 21.97 4.87
CA ALA A 142 -19.06 20.75 4.09
C ALA A 142 -18.62 19.54 4.93
N PHE A 143 -19.55 18.69 5.30
CA PHE A 143 -19.24 17.40 5.89
C PHE A 143 -18.97 16.37 4.80
N GLU A 144 -17.86 15.66 4.93
CA GLU A 144 -17.45 14.54 4.12
C GLU A 144 -17.37 13.29 4.99
N VAL A 145 -18.20 12.31 4.68
CA VAL A 145 -18.26 11.03 5.40
C VAL A 145 -17.52 9.97 4.61
N GLN A 146 -16.39 9.50 5.13
CA GLN A 146 -15.50 8.61 4.38
C GLN A 146 -15.45 7.20 4.99
N TYR A 147 -16.17 6.25 4.38
CA TYR A 147 -16.10 4.83 4.72
C TYR A 147 -15.24 4.02 3.74
N ALA A 148 -15.23 4.39 2.46
CA ALA A 148 -14.40 3.74 1.44
C ALA A 148 -12.93 4.14 1.56
N PRO A 149 -11.98 3.34 1.04
CA PRO A 149 -10.57 3.75 0.96
C PRO A 149 -10.42 5.08 0.21
N LEU A 150 -9.56 5.95 0.75
CA LEU A 150 -9.27 7.27 0.17
C LEU A 150 -7.76 7.46 0.09
N THR A 151 -7.24 7.93 -1.05
CA THR A 151 -5.84 8.30 -1.20
C THR A 151 -5.59 9.70 -0.65
N ILE A 152 -4.35 9.96 -0.22
CA ILE A 152 -3.95 11.29 0.27
C ILE A 152 -4.15 12.35 -0.81
N ASP A 153 -3.84 12.04 -2.07
CA ASP A 153 -3.95 13.00 -3.17
C ASP A 153 -5.42 13.32 -3.51
N ALA A 154 -6.30 12.31 -3.50
CA ALA A 154 -7.74 12.53 -3.68
C ALA A 154 -8.33 13.36 -2.55
N TRP A 155 -7.92 13.10 -1.30
CA TRP A 155 -8.31 13.92 -0.16
C TRP A 155 -7.82 15.37 -0.31
N ARG A 156 -6.52 15.57 -0.63
CA ARG A 156 -5.95 16.92 -0.83
C ARG A 156 -6.66 17.71 -1.91
N ALA A 157 -6.99 17.08 -3.03
CA ALA A 157 -7.70 17.74 -4.12
C ALA A 157 -9.08 18.22 -3.68
N ARG A 158 -9.85 17.40 -2.93
CA ARG A 158 -11.16 17.78 -2.40
C ARG A 158 -11.07 18.87 -1.34
N HIS A 159 -10.14 18.73 -0.39
CA HIS A 159 -9.86 19.73 0.63
C HIS A 159 -9.53 21.10 0.01
N ALA A 160 -8.59 21.13 -0.94
CA ALA A 160 -8.21 22.36 -1.64
C ALA A 160 -9.39 22.98 -2.40
N GLY A 161 -10.26 22.16 -2.99
CA GLY A 161 -11.46 22.61 -3.68
C GLY A 161 -12.46 23.30 -2.79
N TYR A 162 -12.70 22.82 -1.57
CA TYR A 162 -13.55 23.49 -0.56
C TYR A 162 -12.92 24.79 -0.06
N ARG A 163 -11.63 24.75 0.28
CA ARG A 163 -10.90 25.93 0.76
C ARG A 163 -10.90 27.07 -0.26
N ALA A 164 -10.74 26.77 -1.55
CA ALA A 164 -10.80 27.76 -2.62
C ALA A 164 -12.13 28.49 -2.72
N GLN A 165 -13.22 27.91 -2.19
CA GLN A 165 -14.54 28.47 -2.17
C GLN A 165 -14.91 29.09 -0.80
N GLY A 166 -13.98 29.16 0.15
CA GLY A 166 -14.24 29.61 1.51
C GLY A 166 -15.19 28.71 2.29
N ILE A 167 -15.20 27.40 1.97
CA ILE A 167 -15.98 26.39 2.67
C ILE A 167 -15.06 25.68 3.66
N VAL A 168 -15.50 25.56 4.90
CA VAL A 168 -14.80 24.75 5.92
C VAL A 168 -15.22 23.29 5.75
N ASP A 169 -14.29 22.45 5.32
CA ASP A 169 -14.54 21.03 5.15
C ASP A 169 -14.25 20.25 6.44
N ILE A 170 -15.18 19.39 6.81
CA ILE A 170 -15.15 18.56 8.01
C ILE A 170 -15.16 17.09 7.57
N TRP A 171 -14.02 16.42 7.77
CA TRP A 171 -13.85 15.03 7.38
C TRP A 171 -14.18 14.09 8.54
N LEU A 172 -15.19 13.25 8.35
CA LEU A 172 -15.61 12.24 9.29
C LEU A 172 -15.32 10.85 8.70
N PHE A 173 -14.32 10.20 9.25
CA PHE A 173 -13.95 8.86 8.82
C PHE A 173 -14.85 7.79 9.45
N GLY A 174 -15.06 6.69 8.79
CA GLY A 174 -15.88 5.59 9.31
C GLY A 174 -15.25 4.95 10.55
N HIS A 175 -16.10 4.57 11.52
CA HIS A 175 -15.71 3.89 12.76
C HIS A 175 -15.31 2.42 12.59
N ILE A 176 -15.26 1.94 11.35
CA ILE A 176 -14.85 0.57 10.95
C ILE A 176 -13.64 0.62 10.01
N PRO A 177 -12.94 -0.51 9.75
CA PRO A 177 -11.91 -0.56 8.71
C PRO A 177 -12.45 -0.08 7.35
N PRO A 178 -11.63 0.59 6.53
CA PRO A 178 -10.18 0.71 6.68
C PRO A 178 -9.70 1.87 7.56
N HIS A 179 -10.57 2.80 7.97
CA HIS A 179 -10.21 4.06 8.61
C HIS A 179 -10.00 3.97 10.13
N LEU A 180 -10.76 3.10 10.81
CA LEU A 180 -10.56 2.82 12.22
C LEU A 180 -10.12 1.37 12.40
N ARG A 181 -8.86 1.16 12.77
CA ARG A 181 -8.28 -0.16 13.01
C ARG A 181 -7.81 -0.26 14.45
N ALA A 182 -8.33 -1.24 15.17
CA ALA A 182 -7.84 -1.55 16.51
C ALA A 182 -6.36 -1.98 16.46
N ALA A 183 -5.59 -1.54 17.43
CA ALA A 183 -4.22 -2.01 17.62
C ALA A 183 -4.24 -3.40 18.23
N HIS A 184 -3.75 -4.40 17.49
CA HIS A 184 -3.67 -5.78 17.97
C HIS A 184 -2.42 -5.99 18.87
N GLY A 185 -2.58 -6.75 19.92
CA GLY A 185 -1.46 -7.32 20.68
C GLY A 185 -1.21 -6.80 22.09
N HIS A 186 -2.05 -5.92 22.64
CA HIS A 186 -1.88 -5.49 24.03
C HIS A 186 -3.15 -5.80 24.86
N PRO A 187 -3.09 -6.78 25.78
CA PRO A 187 -4.19 -7.04 26.71
C PRO A 187 -4.52 -5.80 27.53
N GLY A 188 -5.79 -5.45 27.63
CA GLY A 188 -6.27 -4.29 28.41
C GLY A 188 -6.32 -2.94 27.68
N GLN A 189 -6.07 -2.89 26.36
CA GLN A 189 -6.05 -1.65 25.57
C GLN A 189 -7.12 -1.64 24.47
N SER A 190 -8.37 -1.88 24.84
CA SER A 190 -9.50 -1.97 23.91
C SER A 190 -9.84 -0.68 23.14
N ASN A 191 -9.29 0.48 23.54
CA ASN A 191 -9.58 1.80 22.95
C ASN A 191 -8.41 2.39 22.15
N ARG A 192 -7.42 1.59 21.76
CA ARG A 192 -6.28 2.07 20.97
C ARG A 192 -6.47 1.74 19.50
N PHE A 193 -6.27 2.76 18.69
CA PHE A 193 -6.46 2.71 17.24
C PHE A 193 -5.18 3.08 16.50
N VAL A 194 -5.01 2.48 15.32
CA VAL A 194 -3.89 2.78 14.43
C VAL A 194 -4.17 4.03 13.62
N PHE A 195 -3.26 4.99 13.68
CA PHE A 195 -3.33 6.24 12.93
C PHE A 195 -2.59 6.09 11.60
N SER A 196 -3.31 6.15 10.50
CA SER A 196 -2.76 5.93 9.15
C SER A 196 -2.06 7.19 8.60
N HIS A 197 -1.26 7.02 7.53
CA HIS A 197 -0.64 8.16 6.84
C HIS A 197 -1.66 9.15 6.25
N LEU A 198 -2.86 8.68 5.86
CA LEU A 198 -3.95 9.58 5.46
C LEU A 198 -4.36 10.48 6.63
N LEU A 199 -4.61 9.88 7.80
CA LEU A 199 -5.02 10.64 8.99
C LEU A 199 -3.92 11.62 9.45
N GLU A 200 -2.65 11.21 9.39
CA GLU A 200 -1.51 12.11 9.61
C GLU A 200 -1.53 13.30 8.63
N ALA A 201 -1.78 13.05 7.35
CA ALA A 201 -1.83 14.11 6.33
C ALA A 201 -3.00 15.09 6.56
N VAL A 202 -4.14 14.59 7.02
CA VAL A 202 -5.31 15.37 7.39
C VAL A 202 -4.98 16.31 8.56
N GLU A 203 -4.36 15.82 9.63
CA GLU A 203 -3.97 16.63 10.77
C GLU A 203 -2.90 17.67 10.43
N LEU A 204 -1.90 17.29 9.62
CA LEU A 204 -0.86 18.22 9.18
C LEU A 204 -1.37 19.37 8.31
N ALA A 205 -2.51 19.20 7.65
CA ALA A 205 -3.18 20.26 6.92
C ALA A 205 -4.04 21.17 7.83
N GLY A 206 -4.03 20.92 9.15
CA GLY A 206 -4.81 21.69 10.13
C GLY A 206 -6.24 21.21 10.34
N CYS A 207 -6.64 20.09 9.67
CA CYS A 207 -7.94 19.47 9.90
C CYS A 207 -7.90 18.56 11.12
N VAL A 208 -9.00 18.48 11.87
CA VAL A 208 -9.10 17.57 13.01
C VAL A 208 -9.63 16.23 12.51
N VAL A 209 -8.87 15.15 12.73
CA VAL A 209 -9.34 13.80 12.45
C VAL A 209 -10.47 13.43 13.41
N ARG A 210 -11.56 12.92 12.85
CA ARG A 210 -12.71 12.43 13.63
C ARG A 210 -13.27 11.17 12.95
N TRP A 211 -13.80 10.28 13.77
CA TRP A 211 -14.57 9.13 13.29
C TRP A 211 -16.04 9.29 13.68
N ILE A 212 -16.94 8.94 12.77
CA ILE A 212 -18.36 8.91 13.04
C ILE A 212 -18.83 7.47 13.26
N ASP A 213 -19.58 7.26 14.33
CA ASP A 213 -20.23 6.01 14.70
C ASP A 213 -21.75 6.23 14.70
N PRO A 214 -22.45 5.90 13.61
CA PRO A 214 -23.90 6.10 13.52
C PRO A 214 -24.68 5.24 14.51
N ASP A 215 -24.19 4.05 14.85
CA ASP A 215 -24.84 3.15 15.79
C ASP A 215 -24.84 3.69 17.23
N ALA A 216 -23.77 4.36 17.59
CA ALA A 216 -23.63 5.06 18.87
C ALA A 216 -24.12 6.51 18.81
N ARG A 217 -24.47 7.04 17.63
CA ARG A 217 -24.74 8.47 17.39
C ARG A 217 -23.64 9.38 17.94
N ALA A 218 -22.40 8.96 17.72
CA ALA A 218 -21.26 9.59 18.38
C ALA A 218 -20.16 9.94 17.40
N ILE A 219 -19.40 10.96 17.78
CA ILE A 219 -18.13 11.32 17.19
C ILE A 219 -17.01 10.76 18.08
N ARG A 220 -15.94 10.29 17.48
CA ARG A 220 -14.72 9.90 18.19
C ARG A 220 -13.58 10.80 17.72
N THR A 221 -12.94 11.49 18.65
CA THR A 221 -11.78 12.33 18.38
C THR A 221 -10.55 11.69 19.01
N PRO A 222 -9.39 11.61 18.30
CA PRO A 222 -8.19 11.04 18.88
C PRO A 222 -7.73 11.88 20.08
N LEU A 223 -7.48 11.21 21.20
CA LEU A 223 -6.85 11.82 22.36
C LEU A 223 -5.33 11.64 22.24
N HIS A 224 -4.61 12.73 22.16
CA HIS A 224 -3.16 12.72 22.14
C HIS A 224 -2.65 12.76 23.58
N ALA A 225 -1.93 11.73 24.01
CA ALA A 225 -1.33 11.69 25.33
C ALA A 225 0.07 12.30 25.31
N VAL A 226 0.42 13.11 26.30
CA VAL A 226 1.77 13.64 26.48
C VAL A 226 2.76 12.47 26.64
N GLY A 227 3.83 12.46 25.86
CA GLY A 227 4.87 11.43 25.95
C GLY A 227 4.54 10.06 25.36
N TRP A 228 3.56 9.94 24.52
CA TRP A 228 3.25 8.68 23.85
C TRP A 228 4.40 8.20 22.94
N ARG A 229 4.67 6.90 23.00
CA ARG A 229 5.72 6.26 22.20
C ARG A 229 5.14 5.70 20.91
N ARG A 230 5.84 5.96 19.80
CA ARG A 230 5.60 5.21 18.57
C ARG A 230 5.89 3.73 18.79
N LEU A 231 4.92 2.89 18.54
CA LEU A 231 5.15 1.47 18.41
C LEU A 231 5.67 1.20 17.00
N ARG A 232 6.92 0.74 16.91
CA ARG A 232 7.47 0.24 15.64
C ARG A 232 6.96 -1.18 15.43
N SER A 233 6.12 -1.38 14.41
CA SER A 233 5.91 -2.69 13.83
C SER A 233 6.86 -2.87 12.64
N GLY A 234 7.09 -4.10 12.19
CA GLY A 234 7.98 -4.39 11.05
C GLY A 234 7.59 -3.72 9.72
N SER A 235 6.44 -3.04 9.65
CA SER A 235 5.89 -2.32 8.48
C SER A 235 5.91 -0.79 8.63
N GLY A 236 6.39 -0.23 9.74
CA GLY A 236 6.45 1.22 9.95
C GLY A 236 6.14 1.65 11.38
N ALA A 237 6.17 2.95 11.64
CA ALA A 237 5.78 3.53 12.92
C ALA A 237 4.28 3.83 12.89
N TRP A 238 3.55 3.30 13.87
CA TRP A 238 2.13 3.53 14.04
C TRP A 238 1.88 4.37 15.27
N LEU A 239 1.03 5.36 15.12
CA LEU A 239 0.51 6.13 16.24
C LEU A 239 -0.68 5.38 16.83
N LEU A 240 -0.66 5.15 18.14
CA LEU A 240 -1.81 4.63 18.84
C LEU A 240 -2.48 5.76 19.60
N VAL A 241 -3.75 5.99 19.30
CA VAL A 241 -4.55 7.01 19.97
C VAL A 241 -5.75 6.36 20.63
N GLU A 242 -6.18 6.94 21.76
CA GLU A 242 -7.49 6.65 22.34
C GLU A 242 -8.52 7.59 21.72
N ALA A 243 -9.73 7.12 21.49
CA ALA A 243 -10.80 7.91 20.92
C ALA A 243 -12.14 7.50 21.56
N PRO A 244 -12.48 8.04 22.75
CA PRO A 244 -13.76 7.77 23.37
C PRO A 244 -14.91 8.33 22.52
N PRO A 245 -16.09 7.71 22.56
CA PRO A 245 -17.26 8.25 21.90
C PRO A 245 -17.78 9.48 22.65
N GLU A 246 -18.10 10.54 21.90
CA GLU A 246 -18.77 11.74 22.39
C GLU A 246 -20.10 11.88 21.64
N PRO A 247 -21.23 12.05 22.34
CA PRO A 247 -22.53 12.20 21.68
C PRO A 247 -22.52 13.34 20.65
N LEU A 248 -23.07 13.09 19.47
CA LEU A 248 -23.15 14.10 18.41
C LEU A 248 -23.94 15.35 18.88
N GLU A 249 -24.94 15.15 19.74
CA GLU A 249 -25.74 16.23 20.35
C GLU A 249 -24.92 17.17 21.25
N ALA A 250 -23.76 16.71 21.75
CA ALA A 250 -22.85 17.54 22.53
C ALA A 250 -21.84 18.31 21.66
N CYS A 251 -21.84 18.08 20.36
CA CYS A 251 -20.98 18.76 19.41
C CYS A 251 -21.58 20.08 18.92
N SER A 252 -20.73 20.99 18.44
CA SER A 252 -21.13 22.28 17.87
C SER A 252 -20.26 22.67 16.67
N LEU A 253 -20.72 23.64 15.88
CA LEU A 253 -19.94 24.27 14.81
C LEU A 253 -19.43 25.64 15.28
N ASP A 254 -18.13 25.86 15.06
CA ASP A 254 -17.54 27.20 15.21
C ASP A 254 -16.86 27.64 13.89
N MET A 255 -16.01 28.66 13.93
CA MET A 255 -15.34 29.19 12.73
C MET A 255 -14.38 28.23 12.08
N ASP A 256 -13.85 27.28 12.86
CA ASP A 256 -12.83 26.31 12.41
C ASP A 256 -13.43 24.94 12.04
N GLY A 257 -14.71 24.71 12.32
CA GLY A 257 -15.43 23.48 11.98
C GLY A 257 -16.15 22.83 13.16
N LEU A 258 -16.22 21.50 13.17
CA LEU A 258 -16.89 20.74 14.23
C LEU A 258 -16.05 20.74 15.52
N ARG A 259 -16.70 21.09 16.64
CA ARG A 259 -16.13 21.00 17.99
C ARG A 259 -16.78 19.90 18.79
N THR A 260 -15.97 19.18 19.54
CA THR A 260 -16.44 18.24 20.55
C THR A 260 -16.07 18.72 21.96
N PRO A 261 -16.73 18.22 23.01
CA PRO A 261 -16.39 18.57 24.39
C PRO A 261 -14.91 18.37 24.75
N ALA A 262 -14.25 17.35 24.17
CA ALA A 262 -12.83 17.04 24.42
C ALA A 262 -11.87 18.05 23.76
N ASP A 263 -12.26 18.80 22.74
CA ASP A 263 -11.35 19.65 21.96
C ASP A 263 -10.64 20.72 22.80
N ALA A 264 -11.34 21.37 23.70
CA ALA A 264 -10.76 22.41 24.56
C ALA A 264 -9.66 21.84 25.49
N ALA A 265 -9.91 20.65 26.05
CA ALA A 265 -8.94 19.96 26.91
C ALA A 265 -7.73 19.44 26.15
N GLN A 266 -7.88 19.19 24.85
CA GLN A 266 -6.85 18.58 23.99
C GLN A 266 -6.04 19.61 23.18
N ALA A 267 -6.40 20.88 23.18
CA ALA A 267 -5.82 21.88 22.28
C ALA A 267 -4.28 21.99 22.39
N ALA A 268 -3.75 22.11 23.61
CA ALA A 268 -2.30 22.24 23.84
C ALA A 268 -1.53 20.96 23.45
N VAL A 269 -2.06 19.81 23.86
CA VAL A 269 -1.46 18.49 23.58
C VAL A 269 -1.45 18.21 22.07
N ARG A 270 -2.52 18.59 21.39
CA ARG A 270 -2.63 18.48 19.92
C ARG A 270 -1.60 19.37 19.22
N ALA A 271 -1.41 20.61 19.67
CA ALA A 271 -0.42 21.51 19.08
C ALA A 271 1.01 20.94 19.19
N GLU A 272 1.38 20.39 20.35
CA GLU A 272 2.67 19.71 20.55
C GLU A 272 2.80 18.48 19.65
N HIS A 273 1.76 17.65 19.58
CA HIS A 273 1.69 16.49 18.70
C HIS A 273 1.88 16.86 17.23
N LEU A 274 1.20 17.88 16.73
CA LEU A 274 1.32 18.35 15.36
C LEU A 274 2.74 18.82 15.04
N ALA A 275 3.38 19.52 15.97
CA ALA A 275 4.77 19.95 15.81
C ALA A 275 5.73 18.75 15.72
N GLU A 276 5.54 17.71 16.52
CA GLU A 276 6.34 16.49 16.48
C GLU A 276 6.09 15.70 15.19
N LEU A 277 4.82 15.52 14.81
CA LEU A 277 4.43 14.85 13.57
C LEU A 277 5.03 15.55 12.35
N GLY A 278 5.03 16.89 12.33
CA GLY A 278 5.65 17.69 11.27
C GLY A 278 7.15 17.40 11.14
N ARG A 279 7.90 17.36 12.27
CA ARG A 279 9.32 17.01 12.27
C ARG A 279 9.57 15.61 11.70
N GLU A 280 8.76 14.65 12.09
CA GLU A 280 8.94 13.27 11.65
C GLU A 280 8.61 13.06 10.16
N VAL A 281 7.58 13.73 9.65
CA VAL A 281 7.28 13.72 8.21
C VAL A 281 8.43 14.34 7.42
N ALA A 282 8.97 15.47 7.89
CA ALA A 282 10.16 16.06 7.27
C ALA A 282 11.36 15.10 7.24
N HIS A 283 11.61 14.38 8.33
CA HIS A 283 12.66 13.36 8.38
C HIS A 283 12.38 12.17 7.43
N ARG A 284 11.14 11.75 7.29
CA ARG A 284 10.76 10.68 6.33
C ARG A 284 11.01 11.11 4.89
N VAL A 285 10.65 12.35 4.54
CA VAL A 285 10.88 12.90 3.20
C VAL A 285 12.37 12.96 2.87
N VAL A 286 13.19 13.51 3.77
CA VAL A 286 14.65 13.57 3.58
C VAL A 286 15.25 12.18 3.41
N ARG A 287 14.84 11.22 4.23
CA ARG A 287 15.32 9.83 4.13
C ARG A 287 14.90 9.18 2.81
N ALA A 288 13.68 9.40 2.35
CA ALA A 288 13.21 8.89 1.05
C ALA A 288 14.02 9.47 -0.10
N GLN A 289 14.30 10.77 -0.09
CA GLN A 289 15.16 11.44 -1.08
C GLN A 289 16.56 10.85 -1.09
N GLN A 290 17.19 10.64 0.07
CA GLN A 290 18.51 10.02 0.18
C GLN A 290 18.55 8.60 -0.41
N VAL A 291 17.50 7.79 -0.16
CA VAL A 291 17.39 6.45 -0.74
C VAL A 291 17.28 6.52 -2.25
N ASP A 292 16.48 7.43 -2.80
CA ASP A 292 16.32 7.60 -4.24
C ASP A 292 17.60 8.14 -4.91
N GLU A 293 18.29 9.06 -4.29
CA GLU A 293 19.60 9.56 -4.74
C GLU A 293 20.63 8.42 -4.76
N HIS A 294 20.68 7.62 -3.69
CA HIS A 294 21.55 6.45 -3.65
C HIS A 294 21.23 5.45 -4.77
N ARG A 295 19.95 5.13 -4.99
CA ARG A 295 19.52 4.26 -6.10
C ARG A 295 19.96 4.79 -7.46
N ARG A 296 19.77 6.11 -7.70
CA ARG A 296 20.21 6.76 -8.95
C ARG A 296 21.71 6.70 -9.11
N ALA A 297 22.47 6.95 -8.05
CA ALA A 297 23.94 6.88 -8.08
C ALA A 297 24.42 5.46 -8.39
N VAL A 298 23.83 4.43 -7.78
CA VAL A 298 24.13 3.02 -8.06
C VAL A 298 23.80 2.65 -9.51
N ALA A 299 22.63 3.05 -10.01
CA ALA A 299 22.22 2.82 -11.39
C ALA A 299 23.16 3.53 -12.39
N ALA A 300 23.52 4.79 -12.14
CA ALA A 300 24.46 5.55 -12.96
C ALA A 300 25.86 4.93 -12.96
N TYR A 301 26.33 4.44 -11.81
CA TYR A 301 27.59 3.72 -11.71
C TYR A 301 27.55 2.42 -12.53
N ALA A 302 26.48 1.62 -12.38
CA ALA A 302 26.31 0.39 -13.14
C ALA A 302 26.28 0.64 -14.66
N GLN A 303 25.60 1.69 -15.09
CA GLN A 303 25.53 2.08 -16.50
C GLN A 303 26.89 2.50 -17.04
N ARG A 304 27.61 3.40 -16.34
CA ARG A 304 28.97 3.82 -16.74
C ARG A 304 29.92 2.64 -16.85
N ARG A 305 29.86 1.74 -15.87
CA ARG A 305 30.67 0.52 -15.88
C ARG A 305 30.35 -0.37 -17.08
N ARG A 306 29.06 -0.57 -17.38
CA ARG A 306 28.61 -1.32 -18.54
C ARG A 306 29.13 -0.73 -19.84
N SER A 307 28.98 0.59 -20.02
CA SER A 307 29.48 1.30 -21.20
C SER A 307 30.99 1.19 -21.35
N ALA A 308 31.74 1.26 -20.26
CA ALA A 308 33.20 1.04 -20.28
C ALA A 308 33.58 -0.38 -20.72
N LEU A 309 32.86 -1.40 -20.25
CA LEU A 309 33.07 -2.79 -20.65
C LEU A 309 32.71 -3.01 -22.12
N GLU A 310 31.65 -2.40 -22.59
CA GLU A 310 31.23 -2.44 -24.00
C GLU A 310 32.28 -1.76 -24.90
N ALA A 311 32.79 -0.60 -24.50
CA ALA A 311 33.86 0.10 -25.22
C ALA A 311 35.17 -0.70 -25.26
N ALA A 312 35.55 -1.34 -24.14
CA ALA A 312 36.74 -2.19 -24.08
C ALA A 312 36.63 -3.41 -24.99
N TRP A 313 35.46 -4.07 -25.00
CA TRP A 313 35.18 -5.18 -25.93
C TRP A 313 35.22 -4.72 -27.38
N GLU A 314 34.61 -3.58 -27.69
CA GLU A 314 34.58 -3.05 -29.05
C GLU A 314 35.99 -2.70 -29.55
N ALA A 315 36.81 -2.07 -28.70
CA ALA A 315 38.22 -1.77 -29.03
C ALA A 315 39.02 -3.09 -29.29
N TYR A 316 38.88 -4.09 -28.44
CA TYR A 316 39.52 -5.37 -28.60
C TYR A 316 39.06 -6.06 -29.91
N ARG A 317 37.77 -6.08 -30.15
CA ARG A 317 37.16 -6.70 -31.33
C ARG A 317 37.67 -6.08 -32.64
N ARG A 318 37.72 -4.74 -32.73
CA ARG A 318 38.27 -4.02 -33.89
C ARG A 318 39.73 -4.29 -34.12
N ALA A 319 40.49 -4.48 -33.08
CA ALA A 319 41.93 -4.77 -33.19
C ALA A 319 42.25 -6.20 -33.69
N ARG A 320 41.28 -7.13 -33.47
CA ARG A 320 41.51 -8.57 -33.72
C ARG A 320 40.73 -9.16 -34.91
N PHE A 321 39.57 -8.58 -35.22
CA PHE A 321 38.69 -9.10 -36.30
C PHE A 321 38.46 -8.01 -37.35
N ARG A 322 38.55 -8.37 -38.62
CA ARG A 322 38.34 -7.41 -39.73
C ARG A 322 36.90 -6.94 -39.82
N ASP A 323 35.95 -7.83 -39.59
CA ASP A 323 34.51 -7.55 -39.54
C ASP A 323 33.95 -7.94 -38.18
N PRO A 324 32.97 -7.20 -37.66
CA PRO A 324 32.22 -7.57 -36.44
C PRO A 324 31.63 -8.99 -36.49
N ASN A 325 31.23 -9.43 -37.66
CA ASN A 325 30.66 -10.77 -37.88
C ASN A 325 31.68 -11.88 -37.92
N ASP A 326 32.99 -11.57 -38.03
CA ASP A 326 34.07 -12.53 -38.03
C ASP A 326 34.37 -13.09 -36.63
N VAL A 327 33.70 -12.61 -35.58
CA VAL A 327 33.88 -13.17 -34.25
C VAL A 327 33.30 -14.60 -34.22
N PRO A 328 34.13 -15.62 -33.96
CA PRO A 328 33.65 -17.00 -33.95
C PRO A 328 32.48 -17.20 -32.99
N SER A 329 31.50 -17.97 -33.40
CA SER A 329 30.29 -18.22 -32.61
C SER A 329 30.58 -18.77 -31.22
N ILE A 330 31.63 -19.57 -31.07
CA ILE A 330 32.07 -20.11 -29.79
C ILE A 330 32.58 -19.03 -28.82
N ILE A 331 33.02 -17.89 -29.33
CA ILE A 331 33.42 -16.72 -28.54
C ILE A 331 32.21 -15.81 -28.31
N ALA A 332 31.41 -15.53 -29.35
CA ALA A 332 30.31 -14.59 -29.32
C ALA A 332 29.07 -15.13 -28.57
N SER A 333 28.83 -16.45 -28.59
CA SER A 333 27.66 -17.07 -27.98
C SER A 333 27.70 -16.97 -26.44
N ARG A 334 26.54 -16.68 -25.83
CA ARG A 334 26.36 -16.74 -24.40
C ARG A 334 25.73 -18.06 -24.01
N GLY A 335 26.27 -18.71 -22.98
CA GLY A 335 25.61 -19.82 -22.29
C GLY A 335 24.68 -19.26 -21.20
N ALA A 336 23.70 -20.05 -20.79
CA ALA A 336 22.79 -19.71 -19.70
C ALA A 336 23.54 -19.50 -18.35
N GLU A 337 24.75 -20.05 -18.22
CA GLU A 337 25.57 -20.02 -17.00
C GLU A 337 26.76 -19.06 -17.09
N ASP A 338 26.87 -18.22 -18.15
CA ASP A 338 27.95 -17.27 -18.30
C ASP A 338 27.87 -16.16 -17.23
N GLU A 339 28.42 -16.44 -16.05
CA GLU A 339 28.63 -15.43 -15.02
C GLU A 339 29.62 -14.36 -15.53
N ARG A 340 29.34 -13.12 -15.19
CA ARG A 340 30.25 -12.03 -15.51
C ARG A 340 31.53 -12.15 -14.71
N ILE A 341 32.65 -12.22 -15.38
CA ILE A 341 33.95 -11.87 -14.78
C ILE A 341 33.96 -10.34 -14.64
N ASP A 342 34.17 -9.82 -13.46
CA ASP A 342 33.83 -8.44 -13.09
C ASP A 342 34.35 -7.34 -14.03
N ASN A 343 35.48 -7.54 -14.68
CA ASN A 343 36.08 -6.50 -15.55
C ASN A 343 35.91 -6.79 -17.05
N TYR A 344 35.11 -7.78 -17.42
CA TYR A 344 34.94 -8.18 -18.82
C TYR A 344 33.49 -8.51 -19.16
N LEU A 345 33.09 -8.21 -20.38
CA LEU A 345 31.90 -8.86 -20.97
C LEU A 345 32.19 -10.32 -21.30
N PRO A 346 31.20 -11.21 -21.32
CA PRO A 346 31.39 -12.62 -21.63
C PRO A 346 32.20 -12.86 -22.92
N ALA A 347 31.79 -12.25 -24.02
CA ALA A 347 32.51 -12.41 -25.30
C ALA A 347 33.97 -11.91 -25.22
N HIS A 348 34.25 -10.88 -24.39
CA HIS A 348 35.60 -10.33 -24.26
C HIS A 348 36.53 -11.30 -23.52
N TRP A 349 36.13 -11.83 -22.36
CA TRP A 349 36.99 -12.75 -21.64
C TRP A 349 37.05 -14.14 -22.32
N HIS A 350 35.98 -14.55 -23.03
CA HIS A 350 36.05 -15.75 -23.90
C HIS A 350 37.12 -15.58 -24.97
N ALA A 351 37.17 -14.45 -25.64
CA ALA A 351 38.16 -14.14 -26.66
C ALA A 351 39.58 -14.14 -26.09
N LEU A 352 39.79 -13.46 -24.95
CA LEU A 352 41.09 -13.44 -24.25
C LEU A 352 41.56 -14.84 -23.88
N LEU A 353 40.69 -15.67 -23.30
CA LEU A 353 41.02 -17.03 -22.94
C LEU A 353 41.35 -17.84 -24.19
N PHE A 354 40.49 -17.78 -25.22
CA PHE A 354 40.66 -18.50 -26.45
C PHE A 354 41.99 -18.18 -27.13
N GLU A 355 42.32 -16.89 -27.25
CA GLU A 355 43.58 -16.43 -27.81
C GLU A 355 44.78 -16.90 -26.99
N GLN A 356 44.67 -16.85 -25.67
CA GLN A 356 45.79 -17.17 -24.78
C GLN A 356 46.16 -18.63 -24.72
N VAL A 357 45.18 -19.55 -24.74
CA VAL A 357 45.43 -20.95 -24.46
C VAL A 357 45.00 -21.92 -25.58
N ILE A 358 44.25 -21.45 -26.60
CA ILE A 358 43.69 -22.28 -27.65
C ILE A 358 44.22 -21.91 -29.04
N GLN A 359 44.12 -20.63 -29.44
CA GLN A 359 44.41 -20.17 -30.79
C GLN A 359 45.86 -20.49 -31.21
N GLY A 360 46.02 -21.22 -32.31
CA GLY A 360 47.31 -21.62 -32.84
C GLY A 360 48.05 -22.65 -32.00
N ARG A 361 47.38 -23.38 -31.12
CA ARG A 361 48.00 -24.32 -30.16
C ARG A 361 47.47 -25.75 -30.27
N ILE A 362 46.96 -26.14 -31.42
CA ILE A 362 46.45 -27.50 -31.68
C ILE A 362 47.55 -28.52 -31.34
N GLY A 363 47.19 -29.62 -30.68
CA GLY A 363 48.12 -30.65 -30.24
C GLY A 363 48.88 -30.36 -28.94
N THR A 364 48.79 -29.16 -28.42
CA THR A 364 49.37 -28.78 -27.11
C THR A 364 48.38 -28.98 -25.97
N SER A 365 48.85 -28.78 -24.75
CA SER A 365 47.98 -28.83 -23.56
C SER A 365 48.32 -27.71 -22.56
N PHE A 366 47.32 -27.30 -21.77
CA PHE A 366 47.47 -26.32 -20.69
C PHE A 366 46.79 -26.82 -19.39
N THR A 367 47.12 -26.21 -18.29
CA THR A 367 46.46 -26.48 -17.00
C THR A 367 45.31 -25.54 -16.76
N TYR A 368 44.31 -25.95 -15.97
CA TYR A 368 43.22 -25.10 -15.54
C TYR A 368 43.73 -23.84 -14.84
N ALA A 369 44.75 -23.99 -13.97
CA ALA A 369 45.38 -22.86 -13.29
C ALA A 369 45.93 -21.80 -14.25
N ARG A 370 46.54 -22.22 -15.40
CA ARG A 370 47.02 -21.29 -16.43
C ARG A 370 45.90 -20.53 -17.09
N ALA A 371 44.74 -21.16 -17.31
CA ALA A 371 43.58 -20.52 -17.92
C ALA A 371 42.94 -19.48 -16.97
N VAL A 372 42.96 -19.75 -15.67
CA VAL A 372 42.31 -18.90 -14.64
C VAL A 372 43.20 -17.71 -14.22
N ALA A 373 44.50 -17.87 -14.21
CA ALA A 373 45.46 -16.92 -13.65
C ALA A 373 45.28 -15.47 -14.11
N PRO A 374 45.05 -15.14 -15.39
CA PRO A 374 44.88 -13.77 -15.85
C PRO A 374 43.65 -13.07 -15.23
N PHE A 375 42.60 -13.80 -14.94
CA PHE A 375 41.35 -13.28 -14.43
C PHE A 375 41.35 -13.20 -12.91
N LEU A 376 42.18 -13.95 -12.21
CA LEU A 376 42.37 -13.88 -10.77
C LEU A 376 43.30 -12.76 -10.34
N SER A 377 44.20 -12.34 -11.19
CA SER A 377 45.11 -11.21 -10.92
C SER A 377 44.44 -9.82 -11.01
N GLU A 378 43.22 -9.76 -11.50
CA GLU A 378 42.47 -8.50 -11.57
C GLU A 378 42.11 -7.96 -10.17
N PRO A 379 42.22 -6.64 -9.93
CA PRO A 379 42.09 -6.02 -8.59
C PRO A 379 40.73 -6.26 -7.89
N ARG A 380 39.69 -6.66 -8.62
CA ARG A 380 38.33 -6.91 -8.12
C ARG A 380 37.84 -8.30 -8.44
N ALA A 381 38.74 -9.22 -8.74
CA ALA A 381 38.37 -10.58 -9.07
C ALA A 381 37.60 -11.24 -7.92
N ARG A 382 36.51 -11.92 -8.27
CA ARG A 382 35.77 -12.80 -7.35
C ARG A 382 36.15 -14.24 -7.68
N PRO A 383 37.04 -14.87 -6.95
CA PRO A 383 37.61 -16.15 -7.34
C PRO A 383 36.54 -17.19 -7.67
N ARG A 384 35.50 -17.33 -6.85
CA ARG A 384 34.40 -18.29 -7.07
C ARG A 384 33.64 -18.02 -8.38
N ALA A 385 33.40 -16.76 -8.74
CA ALA A 385 32.72 -16.41 -9.99
C ALA A 385 33.60 -16.68 -11.19
N VAL A 386 34.92 -16.37 -11.11
CA VAL A 386 35.90 -16.66 -12.14
C VAL A 386 35.99 -18.19 -12.39
N TYR A 387 36.12 -18.97 -11.31
CA TYR A 387 36.16 -20.44 -11.44
C TYR A 387 34.91 -21.01 -12.08
N ARG A 388 33.73 -20.58 -11.70
CA ARG A 388 32.46 -21.03 -12.29
C ARG A 388 32.37 -20.68 -13.78
N ALA A 389 32.60 -19.40 -14.11
CA ALA A 389 32.54 -18.94 -15.49
C ALA A 389 33.47 -19.68 -16.40
N LEU A 390 34.74 -19.88 -15.97
CA LEU A 390 35.72 -20.61 -16.75
C LEU A 390 35.36 -22.10 -16.92
N SER A 391 34.90 -22.77 -15.87
CA SER A 391 34.49 -24.16 -15.95
C SER A 391 33.35 -24.35 -16.95
N ALA A 392 32.33 -23.46 -16.89
CA ALA A 392 31.21 -23.49 -17.83
C ALA A 392 31.65 -23.25 -19.28
N TYR A 393 32.56 -22.30 -19.50
CA TYR A 393 33.09 -22.04 -20.84
C TYR A 393 33.96 -23.17 -21.37
N LEU A 394 34.85 -23.76 -20.56
CA LEU A 394 35.66 -24.91 -20.93
C LEU A 394 34.79 -26.13 -21.27
N GLU A 395 33.70 -26.35 -20.52
CA GLU A 395 32.76 -27.41 -20.85
C GLU A 395 32.06 -27.16 -22.21
N ARG A 396 31.73 -25.92 -22.51
CA ARG A 396 31.19 -25.52 -23.81
C ARG A 396 32.21 -25.76 -24.94
N LEU A 397 33.47 -25.40 -24.72
CA LEU A 397 34.56 -25.65 -25.64
C LEU A 397 34.78 -27.16 -25.87
N ARG A 398 34.67 -27.98 -24.82
CA ARG A 398 34.77 -29.44 -24.90
C ARG A 398 33.62 -30.01 -25.72
N ARG A 399 32.38 -29.63 -25.44
CA ARG A 399 31.20 -30.07 -26.21
C ARG A 399 31.29 -29.68 -27.70
N ALA A 400 31.90 -28.55 -27.97
CA ALA A 400 32.11 -28.06 -29.33
C ALA A 400 33.36 -28.64 -30.00
N GLY A 401 34.13 -29.50 -29.33
CA GLY A 401 35.29 -30.20 -29.90
C GLY A 401 36.58 -29.36 -29.98
N TYR A 402 36.67 -28.23 -29.30
CA TYR A 402 37.91 -27.41 -29.28
C TYR A 402 38.94 -27.90 -28.28
N VAL A 403 38.47 -28.49 -27.17
CA VAL A 403 39.36 -29.02 -26.12
C VAL A 403 38.84 -30.37 -25.62
N ASP A 404 39.77 -31.17 -25.03
CA ASP A 404 39.40 -32.35 -24.27
C ASP A 404 40.12 -32.38 -22.92
N TYR A 405 39.44 -32.91 -21.89
CA TYR A 405 39.97 -33.06 -20.54
C TYR A 405 39.16 -34.06 -19.71
N ARG A 406 39.78 -34.55 -18.65
CA ARG A 406 39.09 -35.41 -17.66
C ARG A 406 38.65 -34.63 -16.46
N THR A 407 37.53 -35.01 -15.89
CA THR A 407 37.06 -34.52 -14.60
C THR A 407 37.25 -35.62 -13.55
N ASP A 408 37.49 -35.21 -12.30
CA ASP A 408 37.49 -36.14 -11.17
C ASP A 408 36.05 -36.55 -10.79
N ALA A 409 35.91 -37.42 -9.78
CA ALA A 409 34.61 -37.90 -9.29
C ALA A 409 33.74 -36.79 -8.72
N ALA A 410 34.32 -35.65 -8.37
CA ALA A 410 33.61 -34.47 -7.87
C ALA A 410 33.29 -33.44 -8.99
N GLY A 411 33.63 -33.77 -10.24
CA GLY A 411 33.38 -32.93 -11.41
C GLY A 411 34.40 -31.80 -11.61
N TYR A 412 35.53 -31.80 -10.88
CA TYR A 412 36.58 -30.80 -11.09
C TYR A 412 37.46 -31.18 -12.28
N ILE A 413 37.84 -30.15 -13.05
CA ILE A 413 38.77 -30.33 -14.19
C ILE A 413 40.16 -30.63 -13.62
N GLY A 414 40.56 -31.91 -13.76
CA GLY A 414 41.86 -32.41 -13.30
C GLY A 414 42.87 -32.48 -14.44
N GLY A 415 44.15 -32.29 -14.11
CA GLY A 415 45.23 -32.54 -15.04
C GLY A 415 45.38 -31.48 -16.14
N ARG A 416 45.70 -31.94 -17.36
CA ARG A 416 45.96 -31.10 -18.53
C ARG A 416 44.75 -31.11 -19.48
N ILE A 417 44.46 -29.93 -20.03
CA ILE A 417 43.43 -29.69 -21.03
C ILE A 417 44.11 -29.71 -22.37
N GLN A 418 43.76 -30.67 -23.25
CA GLN A 418 44.32 -30.81 -24.59
C GLN A 418 43.58 -29.90 -25.56
N VAL A 419 44.30 -29.21 -26.45
CA VAL A 419 43.73 -28.39 -27.52
C VAL A 419 43.60 -29.24 -28.78
N LEU A 420 42.35 -29.41 -29.27
CA LEU A 420 42.02 -30.24 -30.42
C LEU A 420 41.80 -29.43 -31.70
N ALA A 421 41.27 -28.20 -31.55
CA ALA A 421 40.92 -27.33 -32.66
C ALA A 421 41.10 -25.87 -32.31
N ASP A 422 41.12 -24.96 -33.31
CA ASP A 422 41.13 -23.52 -33.16
C ASP A 422 40.20 -22.84 -34.20
N THR A 423 40.14 -21.52 -34.27
CA THR A 423 39.27 -20.82 -35.23
C THR A 423 39.70 -20.94 -36.66
N LYS A 424 40.96 -21.27 -36.95
CA LYS A 424 41.48 -21.50 -38.30
C LYS A 424 41.23 -22.94 -38.77
N HIS A 425 41.19 -23.86 -37.82
CA HIS A 425 40.95 -25.29 -38.03
C HIS A 425 39.83 -25.71 -37.07
N PRO A 426 38.57 -25.37 -37.37
CA PRO A 426 37.44 -25.66 -36.50
C PRO A 426 37.17 -27.16 -36.44
N PRO A 427 36.54 -27.68 -35.38
CA PRO A 427 36.18 -29.07 -35.26
C PRO A 427 35.27 -29.52 -36.39
N GLU A 428 35.49 -30.74 -36.91
CA GLU A 428 34.59 -31.37 -37.89
C GLU A 428 33.19 -31.54 -37.28
N ARG A 429 32.16 -31.00 -37.97
CA ARG A 429 30.77 -31.16 -37.53
C ARG A 429 30.41 -32.65 -37.58
N GLY A 430 30.19 -33.24 -36.39
CA GLY A 430 29.63 -34.59 -36.32
C GLY A 430 30.42 -35.67 -35.61
N ARG A 431 31.59 -35.40 -35.05
CA ARG A 431 32.31 -36.40 -34.22
C ARG A 431 31.87 -36.26 -32.76
N PRO A 432 31.11 -37.23 -32.19
CA PRO A 432 30.85 -37.21 -30.75
C PRO A 432 32.18 -37.38 -30.02
N ALA A 433 32.40 -36.63 -28.96
CA ALA A 433 33.51 -36.85 -28.04
C ALA A 433 33.46 -38.30 -27.58
N ASN A 434 34.53 -39.09 -27.87
CA ASN A 434 34.65 -40.46 -27.43
C ASN A 434 34.49 -40.50 -25.89
N SER A 435 33.41 -41.12 -25.43
CA SER A 435 33.28 -41.61 -24.07
C SER A 435 34.14 -42.84 -23.92
N SER A 436 35.28 -42.71 -23.29
CA SER A 436 36.09 -43.80 -22.74
C SER A 436 36.47 -43.47 -21.29
#